data_8fe6bc0e3fdd4a0e02e0a1297bda7073
#
_entry.id   8fe6bc0e3fdd4a0e02e0a1297bda7073
#
_cell.length_a   1.000
_cell.length_b   1.000
_cell.length_c   1.000
_cell.angle_alpha   90.00
_cell.angle_beta   90.00
_cell.angle_gamma   90.00
#
_symmetry.space_group_name_H-M   'P 1'
#
loop_
_entity.id
_entity.type
_entity.pdbx_description
1 polymer ?
#
loop_
_entity_poly.entity_id
_entity_poly.type
_entity_poly.pdbx_seq_one_letter_code
_entity_poly.pdbx_strand_id
1 'polypeptide(L)'
;FIVAVSAFFAVAVSIAVVWFAFRYRRKHADEIGAHIEGSLPLELAWSIIPTLIAMVMFVWGAKLYYEMRRPPAESLQVYAVGKQWMWKFQHQGGQREINELHVPVGRPVKVLVTSEDVLHDLYFPSFRTKIDAIPGRYMPMWFTATKPGRYHIFCAEYCGTKHSGMIGTVIVMEPTQYQEWLAGGGTEGTMAERGSK
;
A
#
# COMPACT_ATOMS: atom_id res chain seq x y z
N PHE A 1 -1.70 16.91 0.98
CA PHE A 1 -0.46 17.66 1.16
C PHE A 1 0.48 17.49 -0.03
N ILE A 2 0.99 16.28 -0.34
CA ILE A 2 1.97 16.02 -1.42
C ILE A 2 1.47 16.55 -2.77
N VAL A 3 0.22 16.25 -3.16
CA VAL A 3 -0.38 16.73 -4.41
C VAL A 3 -0.39 18.27 -4.48
N ALA A 4 -0.73 18.94 -3.37
CA ALA A 4 -0.77 20.39 -3.33
C ALA A 4 0.64 21.01 -3.50
N VAL A 5 1.64 20.45 -2.81
CA VAL A 5 3.04 20.90 -2.95
C VAL A 5 3.54 20.66 -4.37
N SER A 6 3.33 19.48 -4.93
CA SER A 6 3.75 19.14 -6.30
C SER A 6 3.06 20.03 -7.34
N ALA A 7 1.75 20.25 -7.21
CA ALA A 7 1.00 21.13 -8.10
C ALA A 7 1.49 22.59 -8.02
N PHE A 8 1.76 23.09 -6.83
CA PHE A 8 2.30 24.42 -6.63
C PHE A 8 3.61 24.62 -7.39
N PHE A 9 4.60 23.74 -7.19
CA PHE A 9 5.88 23.86 -7.88
C PHE A 9 5.74 23.67 -9.40
N ALA A 10 4.96 22.69 -9.86
CA ALA A 10 4.75 22.46 -11.28
C ALA A 10 4.11 23.67 -11.97
N VAL A 11 3.08 24.26 -11.37
CA VAL A 11 2.38 25.43 -11.91
C VAL A 11 3.29 26.67 -11.86
N ALA A 12 3.97 26.91 -10.73
CA ALA A 12 4.85 28.06 -10.57
C ALA A 12 6.00 28.04 -11.59
N VAL A 13 6.67 26.90 -11.76
CA VAL A 13 7.74 26.74 -12.75
C VAL A 13 7.21 26.89 -14.18
N SER A 14 6.07 26.28 -14.50
CA SER A 14 5.45 26.39 -15.83
C SER A 14 5.10 27.85 -16.17
N ILE A 15 4.49 28.56 -15.23
CA ILE A 15 4.17 29.99 -15.40
C ILE A 15 5.45 30.79 -15.59
N ALA A 16 6.49 30.57 -14.79
CA ALA A 16 7.76 31.27 -14.91
C ALA A 16 8.41 31.05 -16.30
N VAL A 17 8.44 29.79 -16.77
CA VAL A 17 9.00 29.45 -18.09
C VAL A 17 8.23 30.16 -19.20
N VAL A 18 6.91 30.08 -19.21
CA VAL A 18 6.05 30.74 -20.20
C VAL A 18 6.23 32.26 -20.13
N TRP A 19 6.20 32.83 -18.94
CA TRP A 19 6.41 34.26 -18.73
C TRP A 19 7.76 34.74 -19.28
N PHE A 20 8.83 34.03 -18.96
CA PHE A 20 10.18 34.42 -19.43
C PHE A 20 10.32 34.24 -20.95
N ALA A 21 9.75 33.20 -21.52
CA ALA A 21 9.74 32.97 -22.97
C ALA A 21 9.10 34.15 -23.72
N PHE A 22 7.95 34.66 -23.20
CA PHE A 22 7.30 35.84 -23.83
C PHE A 22 7.98 37.15 -23.48
N ARG A 23 8.39 37.35 -22.22
CA ARG A 23 8.96 38.62 -21.75
C ARG A 23 10.33 38.92 -22.30
N TYR A 24 11.18 37.91 -22.47
CA TYR A 24 12.57 38.02 -22.88
C TYR A 24 12.81 37.42 -24.28
N ARG A 25 11.77 37.23 -25.08
CA ARG A 25 11.95 36.82 -26.47
C ARG A 25 12.69 37.86 -27.25
N ARG A 26 13.61 37.44 -28.11
CA ARG A 26 14.33 38.32 -29.05
C ARG A 26 13.34 39.01 -30.00
N LYS A 27 13.42 40.34 -30.13
CA LYS A 27 12.53 41.16 -30.96
C LYS A 27 13.19 41.59 -32.26
N HIS A 28 14.50 41.75 -32.27
CA HIS A 28 15.28 42.18 -33.43
C HIS A 28 16.51 41.31 -33.63
N ALA A 29 17.04 41.23 -34.86
CA ALA A 29 18.18 40.36 -35.19
C ALA A 29 19.46 40.77 -34.45
N ASP A 30 19.64 42.05 -34.22
CA ASP A 30 20.81 42.63 -33.56
C ASP A 30 20.71 42.79 -32.05
N GLU A 31 19.59 42.29 -31.47
CA GLU A 31 19.36 42.36 -30.02
C GLU A 31 20.33 41.44 -29.30
N ILE A 32 21.19 41.99 -28.46
CA ILE A 32 22.09 41.24 -27.58
C ILE A 32 21.42 41.14 -26.20
N GLY A 33 21.36 39.92 -25.65
CA GLY A 33 20.82 39.71 -24.33
C GLY A 33 21.58 40.46 -23.25
N ALA A 34 20.87 40.89 -22.19
CA ALA A 34 21.53 41.53 -21.06
C ALA A 34 22.50 40.56 -20.37
N HIS A 35 23.68 41.02 -20.02
CA HIS A 35 24.61 40.25 -19.17
C HIS A 35 24.06 40.23 -17.75
N ILE A 36 23.45 39.12 -17.36
CA ILE A 36 22.88 38.92 -16.03
C ILE A 36 23.83 38.03 -15.25
N GLU A 37 24.38 38.56 -14.18
CA GLU A 37 25.17 37.81 -13.20
C GLU A 37 24.23 37.06 -12.25
N GLY A 38 24.73 35.98 -11.60
CA GLY A 38 23.99 35.23 -10.58
C GLY A 38 23.59 36.10 -9.38
N SER A 39 22.59 35.64 -8.64
CA SER A 39 22.14 36.28 -7.42
C SER A 39 22.21 35.31 -6.25
N LEU A 40 23.25 35.47 -5.41
CA LEU A 40 23.42 34.57 -4.25
C LEU A 40 22.19 34.48 -3.34
N PRO A 41 21.47 35.56 -3.01
CA PRO A 41 20.24 35.43 -2.21
C PRO A 41 19.14 34.59 -2.90
N LEU A 42 18.98 34.74 -4.21
CA LEU A 42 18.01 33.98 -4.98
C LEU A 42 18.41 32.49 -5.05
N GLU A 43 19.69 32.23 -5.27
CA GLU A 43 20.25 30.86 -5.30
C GLU A 43 20.09 30.16 -3.96
N LEU A 44 20.37 30.84 -2.86
CA LEU A 44 20.13 30.30 -1.52
C LEU A 44 18.63 30.06 -1.26
N ALA A 45 17.77 30.98 -1.68
CA ALA A 45 16.32 30.83 -1.48
C ALA A 45 15.76 29.60 -2.18
N TRP A 46 16.07 29.39 -3.46
CA TRP A 46 15.54 28.21 -4.18
C TRP A 46 16.24 26.89 -3.80
N SER A 47 17.39 26.92 -3.15
CA SER A 47 18.05 25.73 -2.62
C SER A 47 17.55 25.39 -1.23
N ILE A 48 17.49 26.35 -0.32
CA ILE A 48 17.15 26.12 1.09
C ILE A 48 15.66 25.83 1.27
N ILE A 49 14.77 26.63 0.66
CA ILE A 49 13.32 26.48 0.86
C ILE A 49 12.83 25.09 0.40
N PRO A 50 13.11 24.62 -0.83
CA PRO A 50 12.70 23.27 -1.24
C PRO A 50 13.35 22.16 -0.41
N THR A 51 14.62 22.36 0.01
CA THR A 51 15.32 21.39 0.87
C THR A 51 14.63 21.25 2.23
N LEU A 52 14.23 22.34 2.87
CA LEU A 52 13.48 22.28 4.14
C LEU A 52 12.12 21.58 3.97
N ILE A 53 11.41 21.85 2.88
CA ILE A 53 10.14 21.16 2.56
C ILE A 53 10.39 19.67 2.37
N ALA A 54 11.41 19.29 1.62
CA ALA A 54 11.79 17.90 1.40
C ALA A 54 12.17 17.19 2.71
N MET A 55 12.89 17.87 3.62
CA MET A 55 13.24 17.32 4.93
C MET A 55 12.01 17.07 5.81
N VAL A 56 11.03 17.97 5.81
CA VAL A 56 9.76 17.76 6.51
C VAL A 56 9.02 16.54 5.95
N MET A 57 8.94 16.43 4.61
CA MET A 57 8.32 15.27 3.94
C MET A 57 9.06 13.97 4.28
N PHE A 58 10.39 14.00 4.28
CA PHE A 58 11.22 12.83 4.62
C PHE A 58 10.97 12.35 6.05
N VAL A 59 11.04 13.25 7.04
CA VAL A 59 10.84 12.90 8.45
C VAL A 59 9.43 12.35 8.68
N TRP A 60 8.42 12.99 8.10
CA TRP A 60 7.04 12.51 8.20
C TRP A 60 6.86 11.15 7.51
N GLY A 61 7.39 10.99 6.31
CA GLY A 61 7.36 9.71 5.57
C GLY A 61 8.07 8.59 6.32
N ALA A 62 9.24 8.87 6.91
CA ALA A 62 9.97 7.90 7.71
C ALA A 62 9.17 7.46 8.96
N LYS A 63 8.54 8.42 9.66
CA LYS A 63 7.66 8.10 10.78
C LYS A 63 6.51 7.18 10.37
N LEU A 64 5.78 7.52 9.31
CA LEU A 64 4.69 6.69 8.78
C LEU A 64 5.18 5.29 8.37
N TYR A 65 6.35 5.21 7.72
CA TYR A 65 6.95 3.93 7.33
C TYR A 65 7.19 3.03 8.54
N TYR A 66 7.76 3.57 9.63
CA TYR A 66 7.98 2.80 10.85
C TYR A 66 6.68 2.38 11.53
N GLU A 67 5.67 3.24 11.55
CA GLU A 67 4.34 2.91 12.08
C GLU A 67 3.69 1.78 11.28
N MET A 68 3.75 1.82 9.96
CA MET A 68 3.20 0.76 9.08
C MET A 68 3.94 -0.58 9.22
N ARG A 69 5.21 -0.58 9.63
CA ARG A 69 6.02 -1.80 9.80
C ARG A 69 5.91 -2.42 11.19
N ARG A 70 5.32 -1.72 12.16
CA ARG A 70 5.20 -2.17 13.55
C ARG A 70 3.73 -2.44 13.88
N PRO A 71 3.27 -3.70 13.79
CA PRO A 71 1.92 -4.04 14.22
C PRO A 71 1.75 -3.77 15.71
N PRO A 72 0.56 -3.27 16.15
CA PRO A 72 0.24 -3.16 17.56
C PRO A 72 0.38 -4.50 18.30
N ALA A 73 0.75 -4.46 19.59
CA ALA A 73 0.99 -5.67 20.38
C ALA A 73 -0.25 -6.57 20.48
N GLU A 74 -1.44 -5.97 20.57
CA GLU A 74 -2.74 -6.65 20.67
C GLU A 74 -3.31 -7.12 19.33
N SER A 75 -2.48 -7.19 18.28
CA SER A 75 -2.93 -7.60 16.95
C SER A 75 -3.31 -9.07 16.92
N LEU A 76 -4.44 -9.38 16.26
CA LEU A 76 -4.80 -10.74 15.89
C LEU A 76 -3.77 -11.26 14.87
N GLN A 77 -3.14 -12.38 15.14
CA GLN A 77 -2.15 -12.95 14.23
C GLN A 77 -2.77 -13.99 13.30
N VAL A 78 -2.46 -13.86 12.00
CA VAL A 78 -2.83 -14.80 10.94
C VAL A 78 -1.58 -15.10 10.12
N TYR A 79 -1.43 -16.34 9.70
CA TYR A 79 -0.43 -16.77 8.72
C TYR A 79 -1.07 -16.81 7.34
N ALA A 80 -0.38 -16.26 6.34
CA ALA A 80 -0.80 -16.29 4.94
C ALA A 80 0.30 -16.93 4.09
N VAL A 81 -0.08 -17.90 3.28
CA VAL A 81 0.84 -18.63 2.40
C VAL A 81 0.34 -18.53 0.97
N GLY A 82 1.16 -17.92 0.11
CA GLY A 82 0.96 -17.92 -1.34
C GLY A 82 1.36 -19.26 -1.94
N LYS A 83 0.55 -19.80 -2.83
CA LYS A 83 0.83 -20.96 -3.66
C LYS A 83 0.14 -20.78 -5.01
N GLN A 84 0.71 -21.22 -6.09
CA GLN A 84 0.13 -21.18 -7.44
C GLN A 84 -1.18 -21.97 -7.51
N TRP A 85 -2.34 -21.36 -7.60
CA TRP A 85 -2.71 -19.93 -7.63
C TRP A 85 -3.81 -19.71 -6.60
N MET A 86 -3.47 -19.84 -5.32
CA MET A 86 -4.38 -19.70 -4.19
C MET A 86 -3.68 -19.04 -3.00
N TRP A 87 -4.48 -18.46 -2.11
CA TRP A 87 -4.06 -17.98 -0.80
C TRP A 87 -4.54 -18.95 0.27
N LYS A 88 -3.64 -19.39 1.13
CA LYS A 88 -3.97 -20.20 2.32
C LYS A 88 -3.81 -19.32 3.54
N PHE A 89 -4.81 -19.30 4.39
CA PHE A 89 -4.75 -18.57 5.67
C PHE A 89 -4.86 -19.54 6.82
N GLN A 90 -4.16 -19.26 7.91
CA GLN A 90 -4.26 -20.01 9.16
C GLN A 90 -4.30 -19.06 10.33
N HIS A 91 -5.36 -19.15 11.11
CA HIS A 91 -5.53 -18.40 12.35
C HIS A 91 -4.75 -19.04 13.49
N GLN A 92 -4.47 -18.24 14.54
CA GLN A 92 -3.70 -18.69 15.70
C GLN A 92 -4.42 -19.84 16.45
N GLY A 93 -5.75 -19.92 16.40
CA GLY A 93 -6.57 -21.00 16.92
C GLY A 93 -6.58 -22.29 16.10
N GLY A 94 -5.86 -22.32 14.95
CA GLY A 94 -5.76 -23.51 14.09
C GLY A 94 -6.74 -23.53 12.92
N GLN A 95 -7.74 -22.64 12.86
CA GLN A 95 -8.69 -22.54 11.74
C GLN A 95 -7.95 -22.24 10.45
N ARG A 96 -8.31 -22.91 9.38
CA ARG A 96 -7.68 -22.79 8.05
C ARG A 96 -8.69 -22.37 6.99
N GLU A 97 -8.26 -21.55 6.08
CA GLU A 97 -9.08 -21.02 5.00
C GLU A 97 -8.32 -21.01 3.67
N ILE A 98 -9.03 -21.14 2.56
CA ILE A 98 -8.47 -21.04 1.22
C ILE A 98 -9.19 -19.92 0.48
N ASN A 99 -8.44 -18.92 0.02
CA ASN A 99 -8.91 -17.74 -0.69
C ASN A 99 -9.95 -16.89 0.08
N GLU A 100 -10.19 -17.19 1.34
CA GLU A 100 -11.02 -16.39 2.23
C GLU A 100 -10.24 -16.10 3.51
N LEU A 101 -10.43 -14.91 4.09
CA LEU A 101 -9.81 -14.49 5.34
C LEU A 101 -10.88 -13.78 6.18
N HIS A 102 -11.30 -14.45 7.26
CA HIS A 102 -12.25 -13.87 8.22
C HIS A 102 -11.54 -13.08 9.30
N VAL A 103 -11.97 -11.84 9.54
CA VAL A 103 -11.38 -10.96 10.56
C VAL A 103 -12.45 -10.11 11.23
N PRO A 104 -12.28 -9.73 12.52
CA PRO A 104 -13.21 -8.84 13.19
C PRO A 104 -12.97 -7.38 12.79
N VAL A 105 -14.05 -6.57 12.74
CA VAL A 105 -13.97 -5.13 12.58
C VAL A 105 -13.32 -4.48 13.82
N GLY A 106 -12.59 -3.38 13.61
CA GLY A 106 -12.01 -2.55 14.67
C GLY A 106 -10.78 -3.13 15.38
N ARG A 107 -10.41 -4.38 15.12
CA ARG A 107 -9.23 -5.01 15.73
C ARG A 107 -8.05 -5.03 14.75
N PRO A 108 -6.83 -4.66 15.18
CA PRO A 108 -5.64 -4.80 14.36
C PRO A 108 -5.37 -6.27 14.02
N VAL A 109 -5.09 -6.55 12.75
CA VAL A 109 -4.76 -7.88 12.23
C VAL A 109 -3.34 -7.85 11.70
N LYS A 110 -2.47 -8.66 12.28
CA LYS A 110 -1.10 -8.90 11.80
C LYS A 110 -1.10 -10.15 10.93
N VAL A 111 -0.70 -10.02 9.68
CA VAL A 111 -0.56 -11.12 8.74
C VAL A 111 0.93 -11.42 8.53
N LEU A 112 1.34 -12.65 8.82
CA LEU A 112 2.68 -13.15 8.50
C LEU A 112 2.62 -13.88 7.17
N VAL A 113 3.21 -13.26 6.14
CA VAL A 113 3.09 -13.69 4.75
C VAL A 113 4.34 -14.42 4.30
N THR A 114 4.16 -15.56 3.63
CA THR A 114 5.23 -16.34 2.99
C THR A 114 4.73 -17.01 1.71
N SER A 115 5.58 -17.70 1.00
CA SER A 115 5.24 -18.49 -0.18
C SER A 115 5.77 -19.91 -0.07
N GLU A 116 5.04 -20.87 -0.68
CA GLU A 116 5.47 -22.26 -0.83
C GLU A 116 6.25 -22.53 -2.12
N ASP A 117 6.16 -21.64 -3.12
CA ASP A 117 6.71 -21.87 -4.46
C ASP A 117 7.43 -20.66 -5.04
N VAL A 118 6.73 -19.74 -5.70
CA VAL A 118 7.30 -18.56 -6.36
C VAL A 118 6.99 -17.30 -5.58
N LEU A 119 7.51 -16.17 -6.04
CA LEU A 119 7.12 -14.86 -5.50
C LEU A 119 5.64 -14.59 -5.80
N HIS A 120 4.93 -14.11 -4.80
CA HIS A 120 3.60 -13.52 -4.89
C HIS A 120 3.60 -12.19 -4.15
N ASP A 121 2.55 -11.39 -4.28
CA ASP A 121 2.34 -10.20 -3.44
C ASP A 121 0.91 -10.23 -2.92
N LEU A 122 0.74 -10.32 -1.61
CA LEU A 122 -0.56 -10.30 -0.96
C LEU A 122 -1.06 -8.87 -0.88
N TYR A 123 -2.09 -8.54 -1.65
CA TYR A 123 -2.61 -7.19 -1.78
C TYR A 123 -4.07 -7.08 -1.34
N PHE A 124 -4.32 -6.18 -0.40
CA PHE A 124 -5.64 -5.76 0.05
C PHE A 124 -5.96 -4.34 -0.44
N PRO A 125 -6.55 -4.17 -1.64
CA PRO A 125 -6.77 -2.85 -2.24
C PRO A 125 -7.55 -1.89 -1.36
N SER A 126 -8.62 -2.38 -0.73
CA SER A 126 -9.48 -1.58 0.13
C SER A 126 -8.80 -1.08 1.40
N PHE A 127 -7.75 -1.75 1.85
CA PHE A 127 -6.95 -1.37 3.02
C PHE A 127 -5.64 -0.65 2.63
N ARG A 128 -5.38 -0.52 1.32
CA ARG A 128 -4.18 0.13 0.74
C ARG A 128 -2.87 -0.45 1.28
N THR A 129 -2.85 -1.76 1.52
CA THR A 129 -1.65 -2.44 2.02
C THR A 129 -1.35 -3.68 1.20
N LYS A 130 -0.07 -3.91 0.95
CA LYS A 130 0.44 -5.07 0.24
C LYS A 130 1.83 -5.44 0.72
N ILE A 131 2.20 -6.70 0.55
CA ILE A 131 3.53 -7.20 0.88
C ILE A 131 3.87 -8.44 0.07
N ASP A 132 5.15 -8.53 -0.32
CA ASP A 132 5.68 -9.67 -1.03
C ASP A 132 5.63 -10.95 -0.18
N ALA A 133 5.12 -12.03 -0.78
CA ALA A 133 5.18 -13.38 -0.26
C ALA A 133 6.43 -14.07 -0.83
N ILE A 134 7.49 -14.12 -0.02
CA ILE A 134 8.82 -14.60 -0.44
C ILE A 134 9.03 -16.02 0.11
N PRO A 135 9.43 -17.00 -0.74
CA PRO A 135 9.77 -18.32 -0.27
C PRO A 135 10.87 -18.30 0.82
N GLY A 136 10.64 -19.04 1.90
CA GLY A 136 11.60 -19.16 3.01
C GLY A 136 11.69 -17.94 3.93
N ARG A 137 10.85 -16.94 3.77
CA ARG A 137 10.80 -15.74 4.63
C ARG A 137 9.39 -15.43 5.07
N TYR A 138 9.23 -15.00 6.31
CA TYR A 138 7.96 -14.47 6.83
C TYR A 138 8.01 -12.94 6.83
N MET A 139 7.12 -12.33 6.06
CA MET A 139 7.01 -10.88 5.89
C MET A 139 5.80 -10.38 6.67
N PRO A 140 5.97 -9.53 7.70
CA PRO A 140 4.86 -9.01 8.48
C PRO A 140 4.19 -7.83 7.80
N MET A 141 2.88 -7.85 7.70
CA MET A 141 2.02 -6.70 7.41
C MET A 141 0.90 -6.62 8.43
N TRP A 142 0.24 -5.49 8.54
CA TRP A 142 -0.93 -5.35 9.40
C TRP A 142 -1.91 -4.31 8.86
N PHE A 143 -3.16 -4.45 9.27
CA PHE A 143 -4.23 -3.51 8.95
C PHE A 143 -5.31 -3.56 10.04
N THR A 144 -6.19 -2.55 10.06
CA THR A 144 -7.40 -2.53 10.86
C THR A 144 -8.57 -2.22 9.94
N ALA A 145 -9.49 -3.18 9.79
CA ALA A 145 -10.72 -2.97 9.04
C ALA A 145 -11.69 -2.13 9.87
N THR A 146 -12.21 -1.05 9.31
CA THR A 146 -13.07 -0.08 10.01
C THR A 146 -14.57 -0.28 9.74
N LYS A 147 -14.92 -1.13 8.76
CA LYS A 147 -16.31 -1.42 8.40
C LYS A 147 -16.47 -2.90 8.08
N PRO A 148 -17.56 -3.55 8.53
CA PRO A 148 -17.89 -4.90 8.11
C PRO A 148 -18.15 -4.97 6.59
N GLY A 149 -17.93 -6.14 6.00
CA GLY A 149 -18.14 -6.35 4.58
C GLY A 149 -17.18 -7.35 3.95
N ARG A 150 -17.30 -7.51 2.63
CA ARG A 150 -16.43 -8.38 1.82
C ARG A 150 -15.52 -7.52 0.97
N TYR A 151 -14.21 -7.79 1.03
CA TYR A 151 -13.19 -7.03 0.34
C TYR A 151 -12.28 -7.96 -0.46
N HIS A 152 -11.80 -7.50 -1.61
CA HIS A 152 -10.94 -8.32 -2.47
C HIS A 152 -9.53 -8.51 -1.93
N ILE A 153 -8.97 -9.68 -2.21
CA ILE A 153 -7.54 -10.01 -2.11
C ILE A 153 -7.05 -10.27 -3.53
N PHE A 154 -5.93 -9.68 -3.92
CA PHE A 154 -5.28 -9.94 -5.19
C PHE A 154 -3.83 -10.40 -4.98
N CYS A 155 -3.29 -11.07 -6.00
CA CYS A 155 -1.86 -11.22 -6.15
C CYS A 155 -1.35 -10.06 -7.00
N ALA A 156 -0.39 -9.27 -6.50
CA ALA A 156 0.15 -8.09 -7.16
C ALA A 156 1.59 -8.27 -7.67
N GLU A 157 2.13 -9.50 -7.63
CA GLU A 157 3.40 -9.89 -8.27
C GLU A 157 3.17 -11.05 -9.22
N TYR A 158 3.69 -10.96 -10.46
CA TYR A 158 3.47 -12.00 -11.47
C TYR A 158 4.00 -13.36 -11.02
N CYS A 159 3.10 -14.31 -10.84
CA CYS A 159 3.38 -15.63 -10.29
C CYS A 159 3.05 -16.80 -11.26
N GLY A 160 2.87 -16.51 -12.54
CA GLY A 160 2.63 -17.53 -13.57
C GLY A 160 1.29 -17.39 -14.29
N THR A 161 0.90 -18.41 -15.05
CA THR A 161 -0.21 -18.38 -16.02
C THR A 161 -1.56 -17.95 -15.45
N LYS A 162 -1.89 -18.36 -14.22
CA LYS A 162 -3.16 -17.98 -13.57
C LYS A 162 -3.01 -16.85 -12.54
N HIS A 163 -1.97 -16.02 -12.69
CA HIS A 163 -1.73 -14.87 -11.81
C HIS A 163 -2.98 -13.99 -11.64
N SER A 164 -3.64 -13.62 -12.71
CA SER A 164 -4.84 -12.77 -12.68
C SER A 164 -6.05 -13.44 -12.01
N GLY A 165 -6.07 -14.77 -11.93
CA GLY A 165 -7.11 -15.56 -11.27
C GLY A 165 -6.79 -15.88 -9.80
N MET A 166 -5.63 -15.49 -9.28
CA MET A 166 -5.26 -15.67 -7.87
C MET A 166 -5.93 -14.60 -7.01
N ILE A 167 -7.22 -14.78 -6.79
CA ILE A 167 -8.12 -13.84 -6.11
C ILE A 167 -8.65 -14.49 -4.83
N GLY A 168 -8.82 -13.69 -3.79
CA GLY A 168 -9.47 -14.09 -2.55
C GLY A 168 -10.39 -12.99 -2.02
N THR A 169 -10.94 -13.22 -0.83
CA THR A 169 -11.86 -12.29 -0.16
C THR A 169 -11.50 -12.15 1.31
N VAL A 170 -11.38 -10.92 1.80
CA VAL A 170 -11.42 -10.65 3.25
C VAL A 170 -12.88 -10.47 3.65
N ILE A 171 -13.32 -11.21 4.66
CA ILE A 171 -14.65 -11.14 5.24
C ILE A 171 -14.52 -10.48 6.60
N VAL A 172 -14.88 -9.20 6.68
CA VAL A 172 -14.86 -8.42 7.92
C VAL A 172 -16.19 -8.56 8.62
N MET A 173 -16.18 -9.09 9.83
CA MET A 173 -17.36 -9.43 10.62
C MET A 173 -17.44 -8.57 11.89
N GLU A 174 -18.65 -8.50 12.47
CA GLU A 174 -18.80 -8.00 13.83
C GLU A 174 -18.08 -8.92 14.83
N PRO A 175 -17.56 -8.40 15.96
CA PRO A 175 -16.76 -9.20 16.90
C PRO A 175 -17.47 -10.44 17.41
N THR A 176 -18.79 -10.38 17.66
CA THR A 176 -19.59 -11.51 18.10
C THR A 176 -19.68 -12.60 17.04
N GLN A 177 -19.97 -12.22 15.79
CA GLN A 177 -20.04 -13.14 14.66
C GLN A 177 -18.67 -13.80 14.40
N TYR A 178 -17.59 -13.06 14.56
CA TYR A 178 -16.25 -13.60 14.42
C TYR A 178 -15.94 -14.65 15.49
N GLN A 179 -16.37 -14.45 16.74
CA GLN A 179 -16.22 -15.44 17.81
C GLN A 179 -17.06 -16.71 17.55
N GLU A 180 -18.28 -16.57 17.05
CA GLU A 180 -19.12 -17.69 16.64
C GLU A 180 -18.48 -18.48 15.50
N TRP A 181 -17.94 -17.77 14.49
CA TRP A 181 -17.22 -18.40 13.38
C TRP A 181 -15.98 -19.19 13.88
N LEU A 182 -15.20 -18.63 14.80
CA LEU A 182 -14.07 -19.33 15.41
C LEU A 182 -14.51 -20.59 16.18
N ALA A 183 -15.59 -20.50 16.94
CA ALA A 183 -16.14 -21.62 17.72
C ALA A 183 -16.71 -22.73 16.82
N GLY A 184 -17.24 -22.37 15.64
CA GLY A 184 -17.76 -23.31 14.65
C GLY A 184 -16.69 -24.05 13.81
N GLY A 185 -15.39 -23.88 14.13
CA GLY A 185 -14.28 -24.56 13.44
C GLY A 185 -13.88 -23.93 12.10
N GLY A 186 -14.40 -22.72 11.79
CA GLY A 186 -14.09 -22.04 10.53
C GLY A 186 -14.78 -22.67 9.31
N THR A 187 -14.20 -22.50 8.12
CA THR A 187 -14.82 -22.92 6.85
C THR A 187 -14.74 -24.43 6.54
N GLU A 188 -14.28 -25.27 7.44
CA GLU A 188 -14.37 -26.74 7.22
C GLU A 188 -15.81 -27.21 6.97
N GLY A 189 -16.84 -26.48 7.49
CA GLY A 189 -18.23 -26.74 7.24
C GLY A 189 -18.76 -26.36 5.85
N THR A 190 -18.14 -25.41 5.15
CA THR A 190 -18.67 -24.88 3.87
C THR A 190 -18.17 -25.65 2.63
N MET A 191 -17.09 -26.41 2.75
CA MET A 191 -16.60 -27.27 1.64
C MET A 191 -17.43 -28.55 1.49
N ALA A 192 -17.99 -29.08 2.57
CA ALA A 192 -18.84 -30.29 2.53
C ALA A 192 -20.18 -30.04 1.82
N GLU A 193 -20.75 -28.83 1.90
CA GLU A 193 -22.05 -28.53 1.25
C GLU A 193 -21.94 -28.17 -0.25
N ARG A 194 -20.78 -27.78 -0.76
CA ARG A 194 -20.61 -27.46 -2.20
C ARG A 194 -20.25 -28.67 -3.06
N GLY A 195 -19.92 -29.80 -2.47
CA GLY A 195 -19.60 -31.06 -3.18
C GLY A 195 -20.79 -31.95 -3.49
N SER A 196 -22.03 -31.57 -3.10
CA SER A 196 -23.24 -32.38 -3.27
C SER A 196 -24.33 -31.74 -4.12
N LYS A 197 -23.97 -30.83 -5.07
CA LYS A 197 -24.92 -30.35 -6.09
C LYS A 197 -24.31 -30.36 -7.47
#